data_5ba30b108a24972d5acd4c35d7b0c292
#
_entry.id   5ba30b108a24972d5acd4c35d7b0c292
#
_cell.length_a   1.000
_cell.length_b   1.000
_cell.length_c   1.000
_cell.angle_alpha   90.00
_cell.angle_beta   90.00
_cell.angle_gamma   90.00
#
_symmetry.space_group_name_H-M   'P 1'
#
loop_
_entity.id
_entity.type
_entity.pdbx_description
1 polymer ?
#
loop_
_entity_poly.entity_id
_entity_poly.type
_entity_poly.pdbx_seq_one_letter_code
_entity_poly.pdbx_strand_id
1 'polypeptide(L)'
;GVAPAAPSRAVPPPPRRRRSKDAGDRRFALALMAPAALFLAVFVLWPLVRFVYDSFFEISPFAGAGRTFVGFANYAAAFGSETFQSASVRTVVYTVVVVTAEFVLGLAVALLFTALGRRSAVFRTIFMYPLMIAPVVAGLLWRFLLIDNFGILNELLTRAGILSDPGQIAWLSDPRIALFSVAVPDIWLTTSFITLVLFAGLQNIPGDVIEAARIDGARYPRILFSIILPLLRPVIAVALIVRGIDAARAFDIILIQTDGGPQNSTTTLSLLIYRTMTRFGDPGLASAMGTVYLVAMLAVAIAAVLLIWRPGGTAR
;
A
#
# COMPACT_ATOMS: atom_id res chain seq x y z
N GLY A 1 13.83 -57.55 -64.55
CA GLY A 1 14.08 -56.48 -63.58
C GLY A 1 12.95 -56.44 -62.57
N VAL A 2 13.20 -56.93 -61.37
CA VAL A 2 12.24 -56.84 -60.22
C VAL A 2 12.58 -55.54 -59.49
N ALA A 3 11.60 -54.66 -59.35
CA ALA A 3 11.75 -53.41 -58.60
C ALA A 3 11.82 -53.68 -57.10
N PRO A 4 12.67 -53.05 -56.34
CA PRO A 4 12.74 -53.25 -54.88
C PRO A 4 11.52 -52.63 -54.16
N ALA A 5 10.94 -53.41 -53.25
CA ALA A 5 9.79 -53.01 -52.40
C ALA A 5 10.16 -51.84 -51.51
N ALA A 6 9.32 -50.82 -51.43
CA ALA A 6 9.48 -49.67 -50.58
C ALA A 6 9.38 -50.07 -49.06
N PRO A 7 10.19 -49.48 -48.19
CA PRO A 7 10.18 -49.79 -46.76
C PRO A 7 8.85 -49.33 -46.12
N SER A 8 8.22 -50.27 -45.40
CA SER A 8 7.00 -50.01 -44.60
C SER A 8 7.26 -48.96 -43.55
N ARG A 9 6.54 -47.83 -43.61
CA ARG A 9 6.53 -46.81 -42.52
C ARG A 9 5.94 -47.43 -41.27
N ALA A 10 6.77 -47.63 -40.27
CA ALA A 10 6.31 -48.03 -38.94
C ALA A 10 5.43 -46.92 -38.33
N VAL A 11 4.20 -47.28 -38.00
CA VAL A 11 3.26 -46.40 -37.28
C VAL A 11 3.79 -46.18 -35.87
N PRO A 12 3.99 -44.91 -35.44
CA PRO A 12 4.45 -44.66 -34.08
C PRO A 12 3.43 -45.19 -33.04
N PRO A 13 3.89 -45.74 -31.93
CA PRO A 13 2.99 -46.27 -30.89
C PRO A 13 2.14 -45.13 -30.30
N PRO A 14 0.88 -45.39 -29.92
CA PRO A 14 -0.01 -44.40 -29.34
C PRO A 14 0.57 -43.84 -28.05
N PRO A 15 0.39 -42.54 -27.74
CA PRO A 15 0.93 -41.94 -26.55
C PRO A 15 0.38 -42.63 -25.30
N ARG A 16 1.28 -43.18 -24.49
CA ARG A 16 0.94 -43.79 -23.20
C ARG A 16 0.19 -42.81 -22.33
N ARG A 17 -1.08 -43.13 -21.97
CA ARG A 17 -1.92 -42.36 -21.04
C ARG A 17 -1.20 -42.21 -19.69
N ARG A 18 -0.74 -41.01 -19.36
CA ARG A 18 -0.12 -40.59 -18.08
C ARG A 18 -1.16 -40.48 -16.94
N ARG A 19 -2.07 -41.43 -16.77
CA ARG A 19 -3.22 -41.28 -15.85
C ARG A 19 -2.97 -41.66 -14.38
N SER A 20 -1.81 -42.17 -13.96
CA SER A 20 -1.59 -42.60 -12.58
C SER A 20 -0.61 -41.75 -11.76
N LYS A 21 0.21 -40.91 -12.41
CA LYS A 21 1.14 -40.02 -11.69
C LYS A 21 0.46 -38.80 -11.07
N ASP A 22 -0.56 -38.24 -11.70
CA ASP A 22 -1.19 -36.99 -11.26
C ASP A 22 -1.85 -37.06 -9.86
N ALA A 23 -2.38 -38.20 -9.44
CA ALA A 23 -3.01 -38.36 -8.13
C ALA A 23 -2.00 -38.45 -6.97
N GLY A 24 -0.86 -39.11 -7.20
CA GLY A 24 0.24 -39.21 -6.24
C GLY A 24 0.93 -37.87 -6.07
N ASP A 25 1.25 -37.22 -7.17
CA ASP A 25 1.89 -35.92 -7.20
C ASP A 25 1.00 -34.81 -6.54
N ARG A 26 -0.32 -34.89 -6.75
CA ARG A 26 -1.28 -34.00 -6.11
C ARG A 26 -1.38 -34.21 -4.59
N ARG A 27 -1.40 -35.45 -4.13
CA ARG A 27 -1.39 -35.77 -2.69
C ARG A 27 -0.10 -35.33 -2.02
N PHE A 28 1.04 -35.54 -2.68
CA PHE A 28 2.33 -35.08 -2.21
C PHE A 28 2.39 -33.54 -2.14
N ALA A 29 1.93 -32.84 -3.18
CA ALA A 29 1.85 -31.36 -3.18
C ALA A 29 0.93 -30.84 -2.07
N LEU A 30 -0.25 -31.46 -1.87
CA LEU A 30 -1.15 -31.09 -0.77
C LEU A 30 -0.53 -31.35 0.61
N ALA A 31 0.17 -32.48 0.81
CA ALA A 31 0.87 -32.77 2.05
C ALA A 31 2.00 -31.77 2.34
N LEU A 32 2.72 -31.35 1.30
CA LEU A 32 3.78 -30.33 1.42
C LEU A 32 3.22 -28.93 1.75
N MET A 33 2.04 -28.61 1.23
CA MET A 33 1.36 -27.32 1.51
C MET A 33 0.59 -27.33 2.84
N ALA A 34 0.27 -28.51 3.40
CA ALA A 34 -0.57 -28.63 4.58
C ALA A 34 -0.05 -27.85 5.81
N PRO A 35 1.24 -27.85 6.17
CA PRO A 35 1.73 -27.10 7.31
C PRO A 35 1.54 -25.57 7.13
N ALA A 36 1.82 -25.05 5.94
CA ALA A 36 1.61 -23.63 5.63
C ALA A 36 0.13 -23.27 5.61
N ALA A 37 -0.72 -24.11 5.02
CA ALA A 37 -2.16 -23.91 5.00
C ALA A 37 -2.76 -23.96 6.41
N LEU A 38 -2.32 -24.89 7.26
CA LEU A 38 -2.74 -24.98 8.65
C LEU A 38 -2.32 -23.72 9.44
N PHE A 39 -1.08 -23.27 9.26
CA PHE A 39 -0.59 -22.04 9.89
C PHE A 39 -1.47 -20.84 9.49
N LEU A 40 -1.73 -20.65 8.20
CA LEU A 40 -2.59 -19.57 7.72
C LEU A 40 -4.05 -19.71 8.24
N ALA A 41 -4.58 -20.92 8.30
CA ALA A 41 -5.93 -21.15 8.83
C ALA A 41 -6.04 -20.78 10.31
N VAL A 42 -5.05 -21.14 11.12
CA VAL A 42 -5.08 -20.89 12.59
C VAL A 42 -4.73 -19.45 12.92
N PHE A 43 -3.71 -18.87 12.30
CA PHE A 43 -3.19 -17.55 12.70
C PHE A 43 -3.75 -16.38 11.90
N VAL A 44 -4.31 -16.60 10.73
CA VAL A 44 -4.89 -15.55 9.89
C VAL A 44 -6.39 -15.72 9.76
N LEU A 45 -6.86 -16.87 9.28
CA LEU A 45 -8.27 -17.07 8.97
C LEU A 45 -9.14 -17.14 10.25
N TRP A 46 -8.69 -17.87 11.27
CA TRP A 46 -9.44 -17.98 12.51
C TRP A 46 -9.64 -16.64 13.24
N PRO A 47 -8.60 -15.80 13.50
CA PRO A 47 -8.80 -14.47 14.06
C PRO A 47 -9.69 -13.57 13.21
N LEU A 48 -9.58 -13.65 11.89
CA LEU A 48 -10.41 -12.89 10.97
C LEU A 48 -11.90 -13.28 11.08
N VAL A 49 -12.19 -14.58 11.05
CA VAL A 49 -13.56 -15.10 11.23
C VAL A 49 -14.10 -14.69 12.59
N ARG A 50 -13.26 -14.81 13.64
CA ARG A 50 -13.62 -14.39 14.99
C ARG A 50 -13.93 -12.90 15.06
N PHE A 51 -13.13 -12.06 14.42
CA PHE A 51 -13.33 -10.62 14.35
C PHE A 51 -14.66 -10.27 13.67
N VAL A 52 -14.96 -10.90 12.53
CA VAL A 52 -16.25 -10.72 11.85
C VAL A 52 -17.40 -11.24 12.71
N TYR A 53 -17.23 -12.38 13.39
CA TYR A 53 -18.25 -12.91 14.30
C TYR A 53 -18.53 -11.96 15.46
N ASP A 54 -17.50 -11.42 16.10
CA ASP A 54 -17.61 -10.50 17.24
C ASP A 54 -18.32 -9.18 16.87
N SER A 55 -18.34 -8.79 15.60
CA SER A 55 -19.03 -7.60 15.11
C SER A 55 -20.55 -7.63 15.25
N PHE A 56 -21.14 -8.84 15.41
CA PHE A 56 -22.58 -9.03 15.62
C PHE A 56 -22.98 -9.07 17.10
N PHE A 57 -22.01 -8.90 18.01
CA PHE A 57 -22.24 -8.97 19.44
C PHE A 57 -21.85 -7.66 20.12
N GLU A 58 -22.65 -7.26 21.09
CA GLU A 58 -22.23 -6.32 22.11
C GLU A 58 -21.36 -7.07 23.13
N ILE A 59 -20.12 -6.62 23.30
CA ILE A 59 -19.13 -7.25 24.14
C ILE A 59 -18.73 -6.23 25.20
N SER A 60 -19.19 -6.43 26.43
CA SER A 60 -18.78 -5.56 27.53
C SER A 60 -17.36 -5.89 28.01
N PRO A 61 -16.50 -4.88 28.24
CA PRO A 61 -15.17 -5.07 28.77
C PRO A 61 -15.16 -5.42 30.27
N PHE A 62 -16.29 -5.27 30.95
CA PHE A 62 -16.39 -5.50 32.38
C PHE A 62 -16.60 -6.99 32.69
N ALA A 63 -15.85 -7.51 33.67
CA ALA A 63 -15.94 -8.90 34.08
C ALA A 63 -17.36 -9.24 34.57
N GLY A 64 -17.96 -10.30 33.96
CA GLY A 64 -19.31 -10.75 34.24
C GLY A 64 -20.41 -10.27 33.30
N ALA A 65 -20.15 -9.28 32.46
CA ALA A 65 -21.05 -8.91 31.38
C ALA A 65 -20.82 -9.85 30.20
N GLY A 66 -21.85 -10.64 29.89
CA GLY A 66 -21.82 -11.62 28.80
C GLY A 66 -21.72 -10.96 27.41
N ARG A 67 -21.70 -11.80 26.40
CA ARG A 67 -21.86 -11.41 25.01
C ARG A 67 -23.35 -11.40 24.69
N THR A 68 -23.87 -10.30 24.19
CA THR A 68 -25.26 -10.19 23.75
C THR A 68 -25.30 -10.09 22.24
N PHE A 69 -26.05 -10.95 21.58
CA PHE A 69 -26.22 -10.88 20.14
C PHE A 69 -27.09 -9.69 19.78
N VAL A 70 -26.54 -8.74 19.02
CA VAL A 70 -27.23 -7.50 18.61
C VAL A 70 -27.40 -7.39 17.10
N GLY A 71 -27.04 -8.42 16.34
CA GLY A 71 -27.17 -8.43 14.89
C GLY A 71 -26.40 -7.30 14.24
N PHE A 72 -27.06 -6.46 13.47
CA PHE A 72 -26.46 -5.35 12.73
C PHE A 72 -26.44 -4.01 13.49
N ALA A 73 -26.77 -3.99 14.79
CA ALA A 73 -26.81 -2.74 15.55
C ALA A 73 -25.45 -2.02 15.60
N ASN A 74 -24.34 -2.77 15.74
CA ASN A 74 -23.00 -2.20 15.71
C ASN A 74 -22.66 -1.54 14.35
N TYR A 75 -23.12 -2.12 13.27
CA TYR A 75 -22.96 -1.52 11.94
C TYR A 75 -23.78 -0.24 11.77
N ALA A 76 -25.03 -0.24 12.26
CA ALA A 76 -25.88 0.95 12.26
C ALA A 76 -25.26 2.07 13.11
N ALA A 77 -24.71 1.74 14.29
CA ALA A 77 -24.01 2.67 15.15
C ALA A 77 -22.73 3.21 14.48
N ALA A 78 -21.96 2.36 13.83
CA ALA A 78 -20.76 2.78 13.09
C ALA A 78 -21.11 3.79 11.98
N PHE A 79 -22.05 3.47 11.10
CA PHE A 79 -22.45 4.35 10.00
C PHE A 79 -23.15 5.63 10.47
N GLY A 80 -23.88 5.61 11.61
CA GLY A 80 -24.49 6.78 12.22
C GLY A 80 -23.50 7.70 12.95
N SER A 81 -22.26 7.24 13.19
CA SER A 81 -21.24 8.01 13.92
C SER A 81 -20.56 9.02 13.00
N GLU A 82 -20.66 10.32 13.34
CA GLU A 82 -19.91 11.38 12.66
C GLU A 82 -18.39 11.16 12.72
N THR A 83 -17.90 10.59 13.85
CA THR A 83 -16.49 10.28 14.02
C THR A 83 -16.02 9.22 13.02
N PHE A 84 -16.83 8.17 12.78
CA PHE A 84 -16.52 7.13 11.80
C PHE A 84 -16.52 7.69 10.36
N GLN A 85 -17.55 8.49 10.02
CA GLN A 85 -17.63 9.12 8.71
C GLN A 85 -16.42 10.05 8.45
N SER A 86 -16.12 10.91 9.43
CA SER A 86 -14.98 11.82 9.36
C SER A 86 -13.64 11.09 9.28
N ALA A 87 -13.46 10.01 10.04
CA ALA A 87 -12.25 9.17 9.98
C ALA A 87 -12.12 8.47 8.62
N SER A 88 -13.23 8.05 8.03
CA SER A 88 -13.26 7.48 6.68
C SER A 88 -12.77 8.48 5.63
N VAL A 89 -13.29 9.70 5.66
CA VAL A 89 -12.83 10.77 4.76
C VAL A 89 -11.35 11.08 4.97
N ARG A 90 -10.90 11.20 6.22
CA ARG A 90 -9.47 11.46 6.52
C ARG A 90 -8.56 10.33 6.03
N THR A 91 -9.01 9.07 6.16
CA THR A 91 -8.24 7.94 5.63
C THR A 91 -8.07 8.04 4.12
N VAL A 92 -9.13 8.38 3.38
CA VAL A 92 -9.05 8.58 1.93
C VAL A 92 -8.14 9.76 1.59
N VAL A 93 -8.34 10.92 2.24
CA VAL A 93 -7.50 12.12 2.00
C VAL A 93 -6.04 11.83 2.29
N TYR A 94 -5.73 11.22 3.44
CA TYR A 94 -4.37 10.84 3.81
C TYR A 94 -3.74 9.93 2.75
N THR A 95 -4.45 8.86 2.38
CA THR A 95 -3.98 7.90 1.37
C THR A 95 -3.69 8.57 0.03
N VAL A 96 -4.61 9.39 -0.46
CA VAL A 96 -4.45 10.10 -1.75
C VAL A 96 -3.27 11.05 -1.70
N VAL A 97 -3.14 11.84 -0.64
CA VAL A 97 -2.04 12.80 -0.48
C VAL A 97 -0.69 12.10 -0.43
N VAL A 98 -0.57 11.08 0.43
CA VAL A 98 0.68 10.33 0.61
C VAL A 98 1.09 9.65 -0.68
N VAL A 99 0.20 8.84 -1.28
CA VAL A 99 0.51 8.07 -2.49
C VAL A 99 0.82 8.98 -3.68
N THR A 100 0.10 10.10 -3.82
CA THR A 100 0.35 11.06 -4.90
C THR A 100 1.72 11.73 -4.72
N ALA A 101 2.04 12.20 -3.51
CA ALA A 101 3.33 12.82 -3.23
C ALA A 101 4.49 11.83 -3.45
N GLU A 102 4.38 10.62 -2.95
CA GLU A 102 5.37 9.56 -3.14
C GLU A 102 5.56 9.19 -4.60
N PHE A 103 4.46 9.09 -5.36
CA PHE A 103 4.53 8.80 -6.78
C PHE A 103 5.25 9.91 -7.56
N VAL A 104 4.89 11.17 -7.32
CA VAL A 104 5.52 12.32 -8.00
C VAL A 104 7.00 12.42 -7.65
N LEU A 105 7.34 12.38 -6.36
CA LEU A 105 8.72 12.45 -5.88
C LEU A 105 9.52 11.21 -6.34
N GLY A 106 8.94 10.03 -6.18
CA GLY A 106 9.58 8.77 -6.56
C GLY A 106 9.83 8.66 -8.06
N LEU A 107 8.91 9.12 -8.89
CA LEU A 107 9.10 9.19 -10.34
C LEU A 107 10.21 10.17 -10.70
N ALA A 108 10.21 11.36 -10.12
CA ALA A 108 11.24 12.37 -10.37
C ALA A 108 12.64 11.83 -10.01
N VAL A 109 12.78 11.20 -8.85
CA VAL A 109 14.06 10.60 -8.41
C VAL A 109 14.45 9.39 -9.27
N ALA A 110 13.50 8.54 -9.67
CA ALA A 110 13.77 7.40 -10.56
C ALA A 110 14.28 7.85 -11.95
N LEU A 111 13.67 8.89 -12.51
CA LEU A 111 14.12 9.50 -13.76
C LEU A 111 15.53 10.12 -13.61
N LEU A 112 15.79 10.80 -12.48
CA LEU A 112 17.11 11.34 -12.18
C LEU A 112 18.17 10.23 -12.09
N PHE A 113 17.88 9.13 -11.39
CA PHE A 113 18.80 7.99 -11.32
C PHE A 113 19.05 7.34 -12.67
N THR A 114 18.03 7.28 -13.52
CA THR A 114 18.17 6.77 -14.88
C THR A 114 19.09 7.69 -15.71
N ALA A 115 18.93 9.00 -15.59
CA ALA A 115 19.75 9.98 -16.29
C ALA A 115 21.23 9.96 -15.85
N LEU A 116 21.48 9.75 -14.54
CA LEU A 116 22.83 9.67 -13.96
C LEU A 116 23.55 8.32 -14.26
N GLY A 117 22.82 7.30 -14.66
CA GLY A 117 23.32 5.97 -14.97
C GLY A 117 24.15 5.36 -13.80
N ARG A 118 25.37 4.89 -14.12
CA ARG A 118 26.24 4.25 -13.11
C ARG A 118 26.65 5.17 -11.96
N ARG A 119 26.70 6.48 -12.18
CA ARG A 119 27.04 7.46 -11.15
C ARG A 119 25.97 7.57 -10.04
N SER A 120 24.75 7.11 -10.30
CA SER A 120 23.67 7.10 -9.31
C SER A 120 23.81 6.03 -8.23
N ALA A 121 24.73 5.07 -8.34
CA ALA A 121 24.80 3.91 -7.45
C ALA A 121 24.91 4.29 -5.96
N VAL A 122 25.82 5.21 -5.61
CA VAL A 122 26.00 5.68 -4.23
C VAL A 122 24.76 6.46 -3.75
N PHE A 123 24.23 7.36 -4.58
CA PHE A 123 23.04 8.14 -4.25
C PHE A 123 21.82 7.24 -4.04
N ARG A 124 21.65 6.19 -4.84
CA ARG A 124 20.57 5.20 -4.65
C ARG A 124 20.68 4.51 -3.30
N THR A 125 21.87 4.08 -2.92
CA THR A 125 22.09 3.42 -1.63
C THR A 125 21.70 4.36 -0.48
N ILE A 126 22.15 5.61 -0.49
CA ILE A 126 21.82 6.59 0.55
C ILE A 126 20.29 6.88 0.57
N PHE A 127 19.69 7.03 -0.61
CA PHE A 127 18.26 7.32 -0.73
C PHE A 127 17.35 6.18 -0.24
N MET A 128 17.88 4.96 -0.16
CA MET A 128 17.13 3.80 0.35
C MET A 128 17.19 3.66 1.88
N TYR A 129 18.07 4.36 2.59
CA TYR A 129 18.17 4.24 4.05
C TYR A 129 16.86 4.52 4.81
N PRO A 130 16.05 5.54 4.45
CA PRO A 130 14.79 5.77 5.15
C PRO A 130 13.89 4.53 5.19
N LEU A 131 13.83 3.74 4.12
CA LEU A 131 13.00 2.53 4.04
C LEU A 131 13.37 1.46 5.09
N MET A 132 14.57 1.51 5.64
CA MET A 132 15.03 0.57 6.68
C MET A 132 14.64 1.00 8.09
N ILE A 133 14.09 2.20 8.25
CA ILE A 133 13.70 2.75 9.56
C ILE A 133 12.28 2.26 9.89
N ALA A 134 12.09 1.80 11.14
CA ALA A 134 10.76 1.43 11.59
C ALA A 134 9.81 2.64 11.61
N PRO A 135 8.55 2.51 11.17
CA PRO A 135 7.59 3.63 11.10
C PRO A 135 7.41 4.38 12.43
N VAL A 136 7.42 3.67 13.56
CA VAL A 136 7.36 4.28 14.91
C VAL A 136 8.54 5.21 15.16
N VAL A 137 9.76 4.79 14.80
CA VAL A 137 10.97 5.58 14.97
C VAL A 137 10.95 6.81 14.08
N ALA A 138 10.53 6.65 12.82
CA ALA A 138 10.35 7.78 11.91
C ALA A 138 9.31 8.76 12.46
N GLY A 139 8.18 8.28 12.97
CA GLY A 139 7.16 9.12 13.61
C GLY A 139 7.72 9.93 14.77
N LEU A 140 8.54 9.31 15.64
CA LEU A 140 9.19 10.01 16.75
C LEU A 140 10.18 11.07 16.26
N LEU A 141 11.07 10.74 15.32
CA LEU A 141 12.04 11.68 14.78
C LEU A 141 11.34 12.92 14.18
N TRP A 142 10.33 12.71 13.36
CA TRP A 142 9.58 13.79 12.74
C TRP A 142 8.73 14.56 13.74
N ARG A 143 8.23 13.91 14.81
CA ARG A 143 7.55 14.62 15.90
C ARG A 143 8.48 15.65 16.54
N PHE A 144 9.74 15.30 16.84
CA PHE A 144 10.71 16.25 17.38
C PHE A 144 11.06 17.37 16.39
N LEU A 145 11.06 17.08 15.09
CA LEU A 145 11.30 18.11 14.08
C LEU A 145 10.13 19.09 13.94
N LEU A 146 8.88 18.60 14.11
CA LEU A 146 7.64 19.32 13.85
C LEU A 146 6.97 19.87 15.12
N ILE A 147 7.54 19.68 16.29
CA ILE A 147 6.99 20.26 17.54
C ILE A 147 6.88 21.79 17.39
N ASP A 148 5.71 22.34 17.75
CA ASP A 148 5.31 23.68 17.33
C ASP A 148 6.27 24.80 17.79
N ASN A 149 6.65 24.84 19.07
CA ASN A 149 7.44 25.95 19.61
C ASN A 149 8.95 25.65 19.71
N PHE A 150 9.34 24.39 19.67
CA PHE A 150 10.71 23.94 19.90
C PHE A 150 11.24 23.04 18.80
N GLY A 151 10.47 22.88 17.73
CA GLY A 151 10.84 22.02 16.61
C GLY A 151 11.99 22.61 15.81
N ILE A 152 12.94 21.75 15.47
CA ILE A 152 14.11 22.12 14.67
C ILE A 152 13.70 22.76 13.34
N LEU A 153 12.58 22.30 12.74
CA LEU A 153 12.12 22.83 11.46
C LEU A 153 11.73 24.31 11.57
N ASN A 154 10.92 24.69 12.57
CA ASN A 154 10.52 26.08 12.79
C ASN A 154 11.72 26.98 13.10
N GLU A 155 12.66 26.50 13.92
CA GLU A 155 13.89 27.22 14.21
C GLU A 155 14.74 27.47 12.95
N LEU A 156 14.91 26.45 12.09
CA LEU A 156 15.63 26.60 10.82
C LEU A 156 14.94 27.59 9.87
N LEU A 157 13.60 27.52 9.77
CA LEU A 157 12.81 28.43 8.93
C LEU A 157 12.88 29.87 9.44
N THR A 158 12.89 30.07 10.75
CA THR A 158 13.06 31.41 11.38
C THR A 158 14.46 31.96 11.14
N ARG A 159 15.51 31.12 11.32
CA ARG A 159 16.89 31.54 11.01
C ARG A 159 17.10 31.83 9.53
N ALA A 160 16.39 31.15 8.65
CA ALA A 160 16.42 31.43 7.21
C ALA A 160 15.62 32.71 6.81
N GLY A 161 14.95 33.35 7.77
CA GLY A 161 14.13 34.55 7.53
C GLY A 161 12.79 34.25 6.84
N ILE A 162 12.36 32.98 6.81
CA ILE A 162 11.08 32.57 6.22
C ILE A 162 9.94 32.78 7.21
N LEU A 163 10.19 32.50 8.50
CA LEU A 163 9.25 32.73 9.59
C LEU A 163 9.74 33.91 10.44
N SER A 164 8.80 34.65 10.99
CA SER A 164 9.09 35.76 11.93
C SER A 164 9.28 35.27 13.36
N ASP A 165 8.67 34.12 13.72
CA ASP A 165 8.67 33.51 15.05
C ASP A 165 8.60 32.00 14.93
N PRO A 166 9.34 31.20 15.75
CA PRO A 166 9.27 29.74 15.74
C PRO A 166 7.89 29.18 16.05
N GLY A 167 7.03 29.93 16.75
CA GLY A 167 5.65 29.53 17.05
C GLY A 167 4.64 29.82 15.95
N GLN A 168 5.05 30.45 14.84
CA GLN A 168 4.14 30.91 13.79
C GLN A 168 3.39 29.76 13.06
N ILE A 169 3.99 28.58 12.92
CA ILE A 169 3.34 27.41 12.33
C ILE A 169 3.25 26.29 13.36
N ALA A 170 2.02 25.94 13.70
CA ALA A 170 1.70 24.83 14.60
C ALA A 170 1.43 23.55 13.78
N TRP A 171 2.51 22.89 13.33
CA TRP A 171 2.45 21.74 12.41
C TRP A 171 1.55 20.61 12.89
N LEU A 172 1.63 20.28 14.20
CA LEU A 172 0.92 19.16 14.79
C LEU A 172 -0.31 19.57 15.60
N SER A 173 -0.47 20.86 15.90
CA SER A 173 -1.55 21.38 16.75
C SER A 173 -2.57 22.24 16.00
N ASP A 174 -2.38 22.59 14.73
CA ASP A 174 -3.40 23.21 13.90
C ASP A 174 -4.23 22.14 13.18
N PRO A 175 -5.55 22.01 13.48
CA PRO A 175 -6.40 21.00 12.85
C PRO A 175 -6.45 21.03 11.32
N ARG A 176 -6.14 22.19 10.71
CA ARG A 176 -6.20 22.37 9.24
C ARG A 176 -5.03 21.75 8.52
N ILE A 177 -3.85 21.69 9.17
CA ILE A 177 -2.60 21.21 8.55
C ILE A 177 -2.07 19.92 9.17
N ALA A 178 -2.51 19.57 10.39
CA ALA A 178 -1.98 18.41 11.13
C ALA A 178 -2.03 17.10 10.33
N LEU A 179 -3.11 16.85 9.56
CA LEU A 179 -3.21 15.64 8.75
C LEU A 179 -2.11 15.56 7.66
N PHE A 180 -1.76 16.69 7.07
CA PHE A 180 -0.70 16.78 6.07
C PHE A 180 0.68 16.70 6.73
N SER A 181 0.83 17.28 7.92
CA SER A 181 2.08 17.22 8.68
C SER A 181 2.43 15.79 9.10
N VAL A 182 1.45 15.03 9.59
CA VAL A 182 1.68 13.61 9.95
C VAL A 182 1.91 12.70 8.73
N ALA A 183 1.59 13.16 7.52
CA ALA A 183 1.90 12.45 6.28
C ALA A 183 3.38 12.58 5.86
N VAL A 184 4.08 13.62 6.29
CA VAL A 184 5.47 13.89 5.87
C VAL A 184 6.43 12.75 6.16
N PRO A 185 6.47 12.16 7.37
CA PRO A 185 7.36 11.02 7.63
C PRO A 185 7.04 9.78 6.80
N ASP A 186 5.77 9.53 6.52
CA ASP A 186 5.36 8.41 5.67
C ASP A 186 5.84 8.62 4.23
N ILE A 187 5.63 9.82 3.68
CA ILE A 187 6.14 10.21 2.35
C ILE A 187 7.66 10.07 2.31
N TRP A 188 8.38 10.56 3.32
CA TRP A 188 9.84 10.46 3.38
C TRP A 188 10.32 9.01 3.41
N LEU A 189 9.71 8.15 4.24
CA LEU A 189 10.05 6.74 4.36
C LEU A 189 9.87 5.99 3.03
N THR A 190 8.72 6.14 2.43
CA THR A 190 8.23 5.23 1.38
C THR A 190 8.40 5.75 -0.03
N THR A 191 8.77 7.02 -0.23
CA THR A 191 9.22 7.53 -1.53
C THR A 191 10.36 6.68 -2.11
N SER A 192 11.25 6.16 -1.25
CA SER A 192 12.34 5.28 -1.65
C SER A 192 11.84 3.97 -2.28
N PHE A 193 10.75 3.39 -1.75
CA PHE A 193 10.12 2.19 -2.32
C PHE A 193 9.56 2.46 -3.72
N ILE A 194 8.77 3.52 -3.88
CA ILE A 194 8.22 3.91 -5.18
C ILE A 194 9.33 4.20 -6.18
N THR A 195 10.38 4.92 -5.75
CA THR A 195 11.56 5.20 -6.58
C THR A 195 12.20 3.91 -7.08
N LEU A 196 12.43 2.93 -6.20
CA LEU A 196 13.06 1.67 -6.55
C LEU A 196 12.24 0.88 -7.58
N VAL A 197 10.92 0.77 -7.36
CA VAL A 197 10.00 0.04 -8.24
C VAL A 197 9.95 0.70 -9.62
N LEU A 198 9.80 2.04 -9.67
CA LEU A 198 9.76 2.79 -10.93
C LEU A 198 11.12 2.75 -11.64
N PHE A 199 12.23 2.87 -10.90
CA PHE A 199 13.56 2.78 -11.47
C PHE A 199 13.81 1.40 -12.10
N ALA A 200 13.42 0.31 -11.43
CA ALA A 200 13.51 -1.04 -12.00
C ALA A 200 12.65 -1.17 -13.28
N GLY A 201 11.45 -0.58 -13.28
CA GLY A 201 10.60 -0.51 -14.46
C GLY A 201 11.25 0.27 -15.64
N LEU A 202 11.87 1.40 -15.33
CA LEU A 202 12.59 2.23 -16.33
C LEU A 202 13.76 1.47 -16.98
N GLN A 203 14.46 0.62 -16.22
CA GLN A 203 15.56 -0.19 -16.75
C GLN A 203 15.11 -1.24 -17.77
N ASN A 204 13.83 -1.62 -17.80
CA ASN A 204 13.28 -2.58 -18.73
C ASN A 204 12.79 -1.94 -20.05
N ILE A 205 12.82 -0.60 -20.16
CA ILE A 205 12.43 0.09 -21.41
C ILE A 205 13.59 -0.02 -22.40
N PRO A 206 13.39 -0.57 -23.62
CA PRO A 206 14.44 -0.65 -24.63
C PRO A 206 14.95 0.74 -25.03
N GLY A 207 16.28 0.91 -25.02
CA GLY A 207 16.91 2.19 -25.37
C GLY A 207 16.56 2.65 -26.78
N ASP A 208 16.46 1.70 -27.72
CA ASP A 208 16.17 1.93 -29.13
C ASP A 208 14.86 2.72 -29.35
N VAL A 209 13.84 2.49 -28.49
CA VAL A 209 12.56 3.21 -28.56
C VAL A 209 12.75 4.70 -28.24
N ILE A 210 13.59 4.99 -27.25
CA ILE A 210 13.89 6.37 -26.84
C ILE A 210 14.77 7.05 -27.87
N GLU A 211 15.75 6.32 -28.46
CA GLU A 211 16.63 6.84 -29.52
C GLU A 211 15.86 7.15 -30.81
N ALA A 212 14.99 6.25 -31.25
CA ALA A 212 14.11 6.48 -32.40
C ALA A 212 13.27 7.74 -32.22
N ALA A 213 12.64 7.91 -31.04
CA ALA A 213 11.84 9.10 -30.74
C ALA A 213 12.68 10.40 -30.77
N ARG A 214 13.95 10.35 -30.37
CA ARG A 214 14.86 11.49 -30.43
C ARG A 214 15.23 11.82 -31.91
N ILE A 215 15.44 10.80 -32.74
CA ILE A 215 15.71 10.98 -34.20
C ILE A 215 14.50 11.63 -34.84
N ASP A 216 13.27 11.26 -34.44
CA ASP A 216 12.01 11.87 -34.89
C ASP A 216 11.78 13.30 -34.36
N GLY A 217 12.75 13.84 -33.58
CA GLY A 217 12.69 15.21 -33.07
C GLY A 217 11.79 15.39 -31.84
N ALA A 218 11.40 14.30 -31.15
CA ALA A 218 10.58 14.39 -29.93
C ALA A 218 11.38 15.02 -28.79
N ARG A 219 10.81 16.06 -28.17
CA ARG A 219 11.36 16.67 -26.96
C ARG A 219 11.12 15.79 -25.73
N TYR A 220 11.97 15.92 -24.71
CA TYR A 220 11.90 15.09 -23.48
C TYR A 220 10.49 14.98 -22.85
N PRO A 221 9.71 16.07 -22.67
CA PRO A 221 8.35 15.93 -22.13
C PRO A 221 7.46 15.01 -22.99
N ARG A 222 7.56 15.09 -24.31
CA ARG A 222 6.81 14.21 -25.22
C ARG A 222 7.23 12.75 -25.07
N ILE A 223 8.53 12.49 -24.95
CA ILE A 223 9.07 11.15 -24.69
C ILE A 223 8.55 10.62 -23.36
N LEU A 224 8.57 11.45 -22.30
CA LEU A 224 8.09 11.07 -20.97
C LEU A 224 6.60 10.70 -21.00
N PHE A 225 5.74 11.59 -21.46
CA PHE A 225 4.29 11.40 -21.38
C PHE A 225 3.72 10.44 -22.45
N SER A 226 4.34 10.37 -23.62
CA SER A 226 3.81 9.55 -24.74
C SER A 226 4.49 8.19 -24.88
N ILE A 227 5.66 7.97 -24.27
CA ILE A 227 6.42 6.72 -24.41
C ILE A 227 6.71 6.10 -23.04
N ILE A 228 7.46 6.81 -22.17
CA ILE A 228 7.93 6.24 -20.90
C ILE A 228 6.77 5.91 -19.98
N LEU A 229 5.89 6.87 -19.67
CA LEU A 229 4.77 6.63 -18.75
C LEU A 229 3.78 5.57 -19.28
N PRO A 230 3.41 5.53 -20.55
CA PRO A 230 2.60 4.42 -21.09
C PRO A 230 3.25 3.05 -20.96
N LEU A 231 4.55 2.92 -21.21
CA LEU A 231 5.28 1.67 -21.04
C LEU A 231 5.42 1.27 -19.57
N LEU A 232 5.50 2.23 -18.67
CA LEU A 232 5.54 2.00 -17.22
C LEU A 232 4.17 1.72 -16.60
N ARG A 233 3.05 1.87 -17.30
CA ARG A 233 1.71 1.70 -16.74
C ARG A 233 1.54 0.45 -15.87
N PRO A 234 1.97 -0.76 -16.27
CA PRO A 234 1.82 -1.94 -15.44
C PRO A 234 2.58 -1.84 -14.13
N VAL A 235 3.81 -1.29 -14.17
CA VAL A 235 4.67 -1.12 -13.00
C VAL A 235 4.09 -0.06 -12.06
N ILE A 236 3.66 1.08 -12.60
CA ILE A 236 2.99 2.16 -11.87
C ILE A 236 1.75 1.62 -11.17
N ALA A 237 0.94 0.86 -11.89
CA ALA A 237 -0.29 0.31 -11.37
C ALA A 237 -0.06 -0.61 -10.16
N VAL A 238 0.88 -1.54 -10.25
CA VAL A 238 1.25 -2.43 -9.15
C VAL A 238 1.78 -1.62 -7.96
N ALA A 239 2.68 -0.65 -8.21
CA ALA A 239 3.24 0.20 -7.17
C ALA A 239 2.15 0.99 -6.43
N LEU A 240 1.21 1.61 -7.17
CA LEU A 240 0.12 2.39 -6.58
C LEU A 240 -0.88 1.53 -5.81
N ILE A 241 -1.19 0.31 -6.28
CA ILE A 241 -2.07 -0.61 -5.53
C ILE A 241 -1.43 -1.01 -4.21
N VAL A 242 -0.20 -1.52 -4.26
CA VAL A 242 0.52 -1.97 -3.06
C VAL A 242 0.64 -0.82 -2.06
N ARG A 243 1.07 0.34 -2.53
CA ARG A 243 1.26 1.50 -1.66
C ARG A 243 -0.07 2.10 -1.17
N GLY A 244 -1.11 2.11 -2.02
CA GLY A 244 -2.44 2.57 -1.63
C GLY A 244 -3.04 1.76 -0.50
N ILE A 245 -2.93 0.43 -0.56
CA ILE A 245 -3.38 -0.46 0.52
C ILE A 245 -2.57 -0.21 1.79
N ASP A 246 -1.26 -0.01 1.68
CA ASP A 246 -0.39 0.21 2.82
C ASP A 246 -0.64 1.58 3.46
N ALA A 247 -0.72 2.66 2.68
CA ALA A 247 -1.03 4.01 3.16
C ALA A 247 -2.41 4.10 3.84
N ALA A 248 -3.42 3.42 3.28
CA ALA A 248 -4.74 3.39 3.89
C ALA A 248 -4.72 2.79 5.31
N ARG A 249 -3.82 1.85 5.59
CA ARG A 249 -3.65 1.23 6.91
C ARG A 249 -2.73 2.00 7.85
N ALA A 250 -2.29 3.22 7.48
CA ALA A 250 -1.40 4.02 8.31
C ALA A 250 -1.94 4.16 9.74
N PHE A 251 -1.11 3.81 10.72
CA PHE A 251 -1.47 3.78 12.12
C PHE A 251 -0.32 4.29 13.01
N ASP A 252 0.84 3.63 12.96
CA ASP A 252 1.96 3.86 13.88
C ASP A 252 2.44 5.31 13.89
N ILE A 253 2.66 5.88 12.72
CA ILE A 253 3.14 7.26 12.54
C ILE A 253 2.15 8.25 13.12
N ILE A 254 0.85 8.07 12.86
CA ILE A 254 -0.22 8.97 13.32
C ILE A 254 -0.38 8.87 14.84
N LEU A 255 -0.37 7.62 15.36
CA LEU A 255 -0.46 7.37 16.80
C LEU A 255 0.66 8.09 17.56
N ILE A 256 1.89 7.95 17.10
CA ILE A 256 3.07 8.49 17.78
C ILE A 256 3.16 10.02 17.68
N GLN A 257 2.80 10.59 16.53
CA GLN A 257 2.94 12.03 16.33
C GLN A 257 1.86 12.84 17.05
N THR A 258 0.61 12.46 16.90
CA THR A 258 -0.54 13.29 17.35
C THR A 258 -1.56 12.48 18.14
N ASP A 259 -1.46 11.14 18.12
CA ASP A 259 -2.49 10.27 18.67
C ASP A 259 -3.91 10.68 18.19
N GLY A 260 -4.04 11.04 16.91
CA GLY A 260 -5.31 11.47 16.29
C GLY A 260 -5.72 12.94 16.52
N GLY A 261 -4.98 13.70 17.35
CA GLY A 261 -5.24 15.13 17.62
C GLY A 261 -4.74 16.05 16.50
N PRO A 262 -4.98 17.36 16.66
CA PRO A 262 -5.95 17.99 17.55
C PRO A 262 -7.38 17.75 17.10
N GLN A 263 -8.34 17.73 18.02
CA GLN A 263 -9.78 17.62 17.72
C GLN A 263 -10.14 16.46 16.76
N ASN A 264 -9.46 15.33 16.86
CA ASN A 264 -9.56 14.17 15.96
C ASN A 264 -9.18 14.45 14.48
N SER A 265 -8.54 15.60 14.17
CA SER A 265 -8.22 16.00 12.78
C SER A 265 -7.28 15.03 12.05
N THR A 266 -6.51 14.22 12.77
CA THR A 266 -5.62 13.21 12.22
C THR A 266 -6.11 11.78 12.49
N THR A 267 -7.29 11.60 13.06
CA THR A 267 -7.85 10.26 13.35
C THR A 267 -8.28 9.57 12.06
N THR A 268 -7.49 8.58 11.63
CA THR A 268 -7.84 7.67 10.53
C THR A 268 -8.69 6.50 11.03
N LEU A 269 -9.26 5.70 10.10
CA LEU A 269 -10.05 4.51 10.46
C LEU A 269 -9.24 3.50 11.29
N SER A 270 -8.00 3.24 10.91
CA SER A 270 -7.13 2.31 11.67
C SER A 270 -6.96 2.76 13.13
N LEU A 271 -6.73 4.06 13.33
CA LEU A 271 -6.58 4.64 14.67
C LEU A 271 -7.92 4.67 15.44
N LEU A 272 -9.02 4.98 14.77
CA LEU A 272 -10.36 4.96 15.38
C LEU A 272 -10.74 3.56 15.87
N ILE A 273 -10.56 2.54 15.02
CA ILE A 273 -10.83 1.13 15.36
C ILE A 273 -10.00 0.72 16.58
N TYR A 274 -8.71 1.03 16.58
CA TYR A 274 -7.83 0.76 17.71
C TYR A 274 -8.31 1.43 19.00
N ARG A 275 -8.67 2.72 18.98
CA ARG A 275 -9.18 3.45 20.12
C ARG A 275 -10.51 2.91 20.62
N THR A 276 -11.42 2.55 19.71
CA THR A 276 -12.72 1.96 20.07
C THR A 276 -12.53 0.63 20.80
N MET A 277 -11.61 -0.18 20.32
CA MET A 277 -11.31 -1.47 20.94
C MET A 277 -10.59 -1.32 22.29
N THR A 278 -9.56 -0.45 22.38
CA THR A 278 -8.62 -0.44 23.51
C THR A 278 -8.95 0.62 24.57
N ARG A 279 -9.44 1.80 24.14
CA ARG A 279 -9.69 2.93 25.04
C ARG A 279 -11.16 3.08 25.42
N PHE A 280 -12.05 2.86 24.47
CA PHE A 280 -13.49 2.95 24.72
C PHE A 280 -14.07 1.62 25.21
N GLY A 281 -13.32 0.52 25.09
CA GLY A 281 -13.71 -0.79 25.60
C GLY A 281 -14.93 -1.38 24.88
N ASP A 282 -15.10 -1.08 23.60
CA ASP A 282 -16.19 -1.62 22.78
C ASP A 282 -15.63 -2.49 21.64
N PRO A 283 -15.27 -3.74 21.92
CA PRO A 283 -14.76 -4.66 20.91
C PRO A 283 -15.77 -5.02 19.83
N GLY A 284 -17.06 -5.01 20.14
CA GLY A 284 -18.13 -5.30 19.21
C GLY A 284 -18.23 -4.24 18.12
N LEU A 285 -18.31 -2.97 18.52
CA LEU A 285 -18.33 -1.83 17.63
C LEU A 285 -17.01 -1.73 16.82
N ALA A 286 -15.87 -1.90 17.49
CA ALA A 286 -14.57 -1.89 16.83
C ALA A 286 -14.48 -2.98 15.74
N SER A 287 -15.01 -4.18 16.02
CA SER A 287 -15.06 -5.29 15.06
C SER A 287 -15.99 -4.98 13.88
N ALA A 288 -17.13 -4.31 14.10
CA ALA A 288 -18.01 -3.88 13.03
C ALA A 288 -17.34 -2.84 12.13
N MET A 289 -16.73 -1.79 12.72
CA MET A 289 -15.98 -0.77 11.99
C MET A 289 -14.84 -1.40 11.16
N GLY A 290 -14.08 -2.33 11.77
CA GLY A 290 -12.98 -3.01 11.09
C GLY A 290 -13.44 -3.95 9.98
N THR A 291 -14.59 -4.61 10.14
CA THR A 291 -15.18 -5.45 9.09
C THR A 291 -15.62 -4.60 7.89
N VAL A 292 -16.28 -3.47 8.11
CA VAL A 292 -16.62 -2.50 7.05
C VAL A 292 -15.34 -2.02 6.33
N TYR A 293 -14.33 -1.67 7.10
CA TYR A 293 -13.06 -1.21 6.56
C TYR A 293 -12.35 -2.30 5.73
N LEU A 294 -12.33 -3.55 6.21
CA LEU A 294 -11.78 -4.69 5.47
C LEU A 294 -12.50 -4.89 4.13
N VAL A 295 -13.85 -4.89 4.15
CA VAL A 295 -14.66 -5.05 2.94
C VAL A 295 -14.40 -3.90 1.96
N ALA A 296 -14.34 -2.66 2.44
CA ALA A 296 -14.01 -1.51 1.61
C ALA A 296 -12.63 -1.63 0.97
N MET A 297 -11.60 -2.02 1.73
CA MET A 297 -10.25 -2.23 1.24
C MET A 297 -10.17 -3.35 0.19
N LEU A 298 -10.86 -4.47 0.42
CA LEU A 298 -10.94 -5.55 -0.55
C LEU A 298 -11.64 -5.11 -1.83
N ALA A 299 -12.74 -4.37 -1.71
CA ALA A 299 -13.46 -3.85 -2.88
C ALA A 299 -12.58 -2.90 -3.71
N VAL A 300 -11.85 -1.99 -3.07
CA VAL A 300 -10.91 -1.08 -3.74
C VAL A 300 -9.77 -1.87 -4.39
N ALA A 301 -9.19 -2.85 -3.70
CA ALA A 301 -8.11 -3.68 -4.24
C ALA A 301 -8.57 -4.49 -5.46
N ILE A 302 -9.75 -5.13 -5.39
CA ILE A 302 -10.33 -5.88 -6.50
C ILE A 302 -10.64 -4.95 -7.67
N ALA A 303 -11.27 -3.79 -7.42
CA ALA A 303 -11.56 -2.81 -8.46
C ALA A 303 -10.29 -2.33 -9.15
N ALA A 304 -9.25 -2.02 -8.39
CA ALA A 304 -7.96 -1.60 -8.93
C ALA A 304 -7.32 -2.69 -9.81
N VAL A 305 -7.32 -3.95 -9.34
CA VAL A 305 -6.81 -5.09 -10.12
C VAL A 305 -7.61 -5.26 -11.41
N LEU A 306 -8.95 -5.25 -11.36
CA LEU A 306 -9.81 -5.41 -12.53
C LEU A 306 -9.66 -4.26 -13.55
N LEU A 307 -9.41 -3.03 -13.09
CA LEU A 307 -9.17 -1.88 -13.96
C LEU A 307 -7.83 -1.99 -14.70
N ILE A 308 -6.80 -2.53 -14.04
CA ILE A 308 -5.45 -2.67 -14.59
C ILE A 308 -5.35 -3.90 -15.49
N TRP A 309 -5.91 -5.03 -15.05
CA TRP A 309 -5.92 -6.31 -15.75
C TRP A 309 -7.16 -6.47 -16.65
N ARG A 310 -7.66 -5.40 -17.22
CA ARG A 310 -8.51 -5.58 -18.39
C ARG A 310 -7.67 -6.33 -19.39
N PRO A 311 -8.08 -7.54 -19.85
CA PRO A 311 -7.41 -8.18 -20.98
C PRO A 311 -7.65 -7.23 -22.17
N GLY A 312 -6.72 -6.28 -22.30
CA GLY A 312 -6.69 -5.37 -23.43
C GLY A 312 -6.62 -6.24 -24.66
N GLY A 313 -7.59 -6.09 -25.53
CA GLY A 313 -7.69 -6.86 -26.73
C GLY A 313 -6.32 -6.94 -27.38
N THR A 314 -5.92 -8.16 -27.69
CA THR A 314 -4.85 -8.46 -28.61
C THR A 314 -4.95 -7.47 -29.76
N ALA A 315 -3.98 -6.55 -29.81
CA ALA A 315 -3.78 -5.75 -30.99
C ALA A 315 -3.64 -6.73 -32.16
N ARG A 316 -4.62 -6.74 -33.06
CA ARG A 316 -4.54 -7.31 -34.39
C ARG A 316 -3.60 -6.46 -35.21
#